data_551cb843d45fe826303fe06f30a173dc
#
_entry.id   551cb843d45fe826303fe06f30a173dc
#
_cell.length_a   1.000
_cell.length_b   1.000
_cell.length_c   1.000
_cell.angle_alpha   90.00
_cell.angle_beta   90.00
_cell.angle_gamma   90.00
#
_symmetry.space_group_name_H-M   'P 1'
#
loop_
_entity.id
_entity.type
_entity.pdbx_description
1 polymer ?
#
loop_
_entity_poly.entity_id
_entity_poly.type
_entity_poly.pdbx_seq_one_letter_code
_entity_poly.pdbx_strand_id
1 'polypeptide(L)'
;MMQAIIHRGPDDEGYEEFLLHTDAGGPACGFGFRRLAILDLSPLGHQPMINRDTGDAIIFNGEIYNFASLRERLISRGHTFRSTGDTEVLLRALSEWGEQVLNELDGMFALAFYHAATKRVLLARDQLGIKPLYVARVKGSCVFASEVRAVLSSGLVPADLDAAGVAGFLAYGAPQDPLTVHRHVRSMQAGTYEWIAAPALDRQPGRATRYWRFPPAQPPADEPSCVNRIRAELAGSVRGQCVSDVPLGVFLSGGIDSATMAALAVSQSGPLMTFAVGYDVPGASDETEAAAATAEHLGTRHYQTIVDDDWVILQLYEWLKAADRPSIDGLNTYIVSGAVKDRGATVALSGLGADELFGGYPSFRRIPKLQRLLAVCAWIPAHLRRAAASAIFAPLPAGKRAKAIDLVSSGTSAVELAALARRVQGDATLRRLGLDARRLGLTPQYLPQGACDAIDQKCRDSFRAVSEAETTLYMGNTLLRDSDTNSMAHSLEIRVPFLGQGLVNYVCSLPGATRAPAQTAPKHLLRQATADLLPCDVFSRPKSGFSLPFREWMNGPLRDQCEASVETLGCCPLFDAQAVRKLWEEYLSPTSSIHWSRPLSFVVLGSYLQRVSGAAE
;
A
#
# COMPACT_ATOMS: atom_id res chain seq x y z
N MET A 1 4.69 21.04 -9.66
CA MET A 1 4.66 19.97 -8.65
C MET A 1 3.54 20.17 -7.64
N MET A 2 3.49 21.25 -6.85
CA MET A 2 2.44 21.48 -5.83
C MET A 2 1.03 21.49 -6.42
N GLN A 3 0.82 22.11 -7.58
CA GLN A 3 -0.47 22.12 -8.27
C GLN A 3 -0.97 20.71 -8.64
N ALA A 4 -0.06 19.81 -9.01
CA ALA A 4 -0.40 18.43 -9.39
C ALA A 4 -0.93 17.58 -8.23
N ILE A 5 -0.74 18.01 -6.97
CA ILE A 5 -1.17 17.31 -5.75
C ILE A 5 -2.12 18.16 -4.88
N ILE A 6 -2.81 19.14 -5.45
CA ILE A 6 -3.74 20.01 -4.70
C ILE A 6 -4.84 19.21 -3.98
N HIS A 7 -5.29 18.11 -4.59
CA HIS A 7 -6.30 17.21 -4.03
C HIS A 7 -5.85 16.54 -2.71
N ARG A 8 -4.54 16.42 -2.47
CA ARG A 8 -4.01 15.83 -1.22
C ARG A 8 -4.05 16.80 -0.03
N GLY A 9 -4.03 18.10 -0.30
CA GLY A 9 -3.99 19.11 0.75
C GLY A 9 -4.58 20.43 0.25
N PRO A 10 -5.92 20.58 0.32
CA PRO A 10 -6.60 21.78 -0.15
C PRO A 10 -6.54 22.95 0.82
N ASP A 11 -6.17 22.71 2.09
CA ASP A 11 -6.42 23.67 3.19
C ASP A 11 -5.33 24.74 3.29
N ASP A 12 -4.06 24.39 2.93
CA ASP A 12 -2.94 25.33 3.01
C ASP A 12 -1.83 24.93 2.02
N GLU A 13 -0.97 25.89 1.66
CA GLU A 13 0.19 25.64 0.83
C GLU A 13 1.39 26.48 1.29
N GLY A 14 2.59 25.92 1.15
CA GLY A 14 3.82 26.63 1.45
C GLY A 14 4.98 26.21 0.57
N TYR A 15 5.95 27.14 0.43
CA TYR A 15 7.17 26.92 -0.33
C TYR A 15 8.33 27.67 0.31
N GLU A 16 9.48 26.99 0.49
CA GLU A 16 10.71 27.58 1.03
C GLU A 16 11.92 27.03 0.29
N GLU A 17 12.96 27.86 0.17
CA GLU A 17 14.23 27.50 -0.46
C GLU A 17 15.37 27.52 0.56
N PHE A 18 16.23 26.52 0.48
CA PHE A 18 17.40 26.33 1.35
C PHE A 18 18.67 26.14 0.52
N LEU A 19 19.76 26.81 0.90
CA LEU A 19 21.05 26.64 0.25
C LEU A 19 21.71 25.34 0.72
N LEU A 20 22.14 24.51 -0.23
CA LEU A 20 22.92 23.29 0.03
C LEU A 20 24.43 23.52 -0.04
N HIS A 21 24.87 24.77 -0.27
CA HIS A 21 26.26 25.19 -0.30
C HIS A 21 26.43 26.57 0.34
N THR A 22 27.67 26.94 0.73
CA THR A 22 27.98 28.25 1.34
C THR A 22 28.12 29.39 0.33
N ASP A 23 28.43 29.06 -0.94
CA ASP A 23 28.71 30.06 -1.97
C ASP A 23 27.41 30.51 -2.66
N ALA A 24 27.33 31.83 -2.93
CA ALA A 24 26.21 32.39 -3.68
C ALA A 24 26.17 31.78 -5.10
N GLY A 25 24.99 31.25 -5.50
CA GLY A 25 24.82 30.54 -6.77
C GLY A 25 25.11 29.03 -6.71
N GLY A 26 25.38 28.45 -5.53
CA GLY A 26 25.48 27.02 -5.33
C GLY A 26 24.12 26.31 -5.40
N PRO A 27 24.12 24.94 -5.33
CA PRO A 27 22.90 24.16 -5.37
C PRO A 27 21.95 24.50 -4.22
N ALA A 28 20.65 24.57 -4.54
CA ALA A 28 19.56 24.85 -3.61
C ALA A 28 18.60 23.67 -3.52
N CYS A 29 17.83 23.62 -2.44
CA CYS A 29 16.73 22.69 -2.23
C CYS A 29 15.44 23.48 -2.01
N GLY A 30 14.40 23.20 -2.79
CA GLY A 30 13.06 23.75 -2.61
C GLY A 30 12.16 22.75 -1.91
N PHE A 31 11.51 23.14 -0.82
CA PHE A 31 10.44 22.39 -0.18
C PHE A 31 9.10 23.01 -0.53
N GLY A 32 8.23 22.24 -1.17
CA GLY A 32 6.85 22.61 -1.45
C GLY A 32 5.88 21.67 -0.74
N PHE A 33 4.82 22.20 -0.14
CA PHE A 33 3.85 21.45 0.64
C PHE A 33 2.41 21.84 0.33
N ARG A 34 1.51 20.85 0.35
CA ARG A 34 0.07 21.01 0.34
C ARG A 34 -0.48 20.35 1.58
N ARG A 35 -1.24 21.09 2.38
CA ARG A 35 -1.71 20.66 3.69
C ARG A 35 -3.15 20.21 3.66
N LEU A 36 -3.42 19.02 4.20
CA LEU A 36 -4.70 18.62 4.75
C LEU A 36 -4.59 18.81 6.27
N ALA A 37 -5.34 19.77 6.82
CA ALA A 37 -5.25 20.11 8.23
C ALA A 37 -6.06 19.11 9.07
N ILE A 38 -5.38 18.32 9.89
CA ILE A 38 -5.98 17.28 10.74
C ILE A 38 -5.67 17.53 12.22
N LEU A 39 -4.39 17.79 12.55
CA LEU A 39 -3.94 18.22 13.87
C LEU A 39 -3.46 19.67 13.81
N ASP A 40 -3.78 20.45 14.84
CA ASP A 40 -3.48 21.89 14.92
C ASP A 40 -3.99 22.66 13.70
N LEU A 41 -5.29 22.94 13.66
CA LEU A 41 -5.94 23.66 12.54
C LEU A 41 -5.50 25.12 12.41
N SER A 42 -4.64 25.60 13.32
CA SER A 42 -4.11 26.96 13.29
C SER A 42 -2.99 27.14 12.25
N PRO A 43 -2.59 28.39 11.93
CA PRO A 43 -1.43 28.65 11.08
C PRO A 43 -0.09 28.12 11.63
N LEU A 44 -0.02 27.68 12.90
CA LEU A 44 1.17 27.10 13.49
C LEU A 44 1.49 25.69 12.92
N GLY A 45 0.51 25.02 12.31
CA GLY A 45 0.72 23.77 11.56
C GLY A 45 1.18 23.97 10.12
N HIS A 46 1.46 25.20 9.66
CA HIS A 46 1.97 25.50 8.32
C HIS A 46 3.28 24.78 8.01
N GLN A 47 3.43 24.34 6.76
CA GLN A 47 4.64 23.70 6.27
C GLN A 47 5.06 24.32 4.92
N PRO A 48 6.36 24.45 4.59
CA PRO A 48 7.53 23.96 5.37
C PRO A 48 7.64 24.59 6.76
N MET A 49 7.78 23.74 7.80
CA MET A 49 7.93 24.23 9.16
C MET A 49 9.42 24.42 9.46
N ILE A 50 9.78 25.62 9.96
CA ILE A 50 11.16 26.00 10.21
C ILE A 50 11.40 26.13 11.72
N ASN A 51 12.39 25.43 12.23
CA ASN A 51 12.94 25.65 13.57
C ASN A 51 13.77 26.93 13.57
N ARG A 52 13.25 27.98 14.18
CA ARG A 52 13.89 29.32 14.19
C ARG A 52 15.20 29.35 14.96
N ASP A 53 15.43 28.41 15.86
CA ASP A 53 16.62 28.35 16.71
C ASP A 53 17.81 27.75 15.95
N THR A 54 17.56 26.76 15.07
CA THR A 54 18.62 26.03 14.35
C THR A 54 18.63 26.31 12.84
N GLY A 55 17.54 26.81 12.27
CA GLY A 55 17.34 26.95 10.83
C GLY A 55 16.96 25.64 10.14
N ASP A 56 16.77 24.54 10.87
CA ASP A 56 16.30 23.28 10.31
C ASP A 56 14.85 23.42 9.84
N ALA A 57 14.49 22.66 8.80
CA ALA A 57 13.15 22.70 8.25
C ALA A 57 12.63 21.31 7.88
N ILE A 58 11.30 21.15 7.89
CA ILE A 58 10.63 19.90 7.55
C ILE A 58 9.42 20.12 6.65
N ILE A 59 9.21 19.21 5.71
CA ILE A 59 7.90 18.86 5.15
C ILE A 59 7.59 17.41 5.49
N PHE A 60 6.35 17.16 5.89
CA PHE A 60 5.94 15.90 6.48
C PHE A 60 4.51 15.55 6.05
N ASN A 61 4.37 14.44 5.32
CA ASN A 61 3.10 13.84 4.96
C ASN A 61 2.86 12.64 5.85
N GLY A 62 1.96 12.75 6.81
CA GLY A 62 1.66 11.67 7.74
C GLY A 62 1.21 12.14 9.11
N GLU A 63 1.27 11.22 10.08
CA GLU A 63 0.93 11.41 11.48
C GLU A 63 1.89 10.63 12.38
N ILE A 64 2.35 11.25 13.47
CA ILE A 64 3.17 10.60 14.51
C ILE A 64 2.32 10.39 15.75
N TYR A 65 1.85 9.19 15.96
CA TYR A 65 0.85 8.87 17.01
C TYR A 65 1.43 8.97 18.43
N ASN A 66 2.72 8.74 18.61
CA ASN A 66 3.39 8.87 19.91
C ASN A 66 4.03 10.24 20.14
N PHE A 67 3.59 11.28 19.40
CA PHE A 67 4.17 12.62 19.51
C PHE A 67 4.07 13.23 20.93
N ALA A 68 3.05 12.90 21.70
CA ALA A 68 2.89 13.41 23.06
C ALA A 68 4.05 12.97 23.96
N SER A 69 4.45 11.70 23.92
CA SER A 69 5.56 11.18 24.71
C SER A 69 6.93 11.73 24.25
N LEU A 70 7.09 11.93 22.93
CA LEU A 70 8.28 12.57 22.37
C LEU A 70 8.36 14.05 22.79
N ARG A 71 7.24 14.76 22.82
CA ARG A 71 7.12 16.13 23.31
C ARG A 71 7.58 16.25 24.76
N GLU A 72 7.11 15.39 25.66
CA GLU A 72 7.51 15.36 27.08
C GLU A 72 9.01 15.15 27.23
N ARG A 73 9.60 14.24 26.47
CA ARG A 73 11.05 13.99 26.46
C ARG A 73 11.84 15.21 25.97
N LEU A 74 11.36 15.90 24.95
CA LEU A 74 11.99 17.13 24.44
C LEU A 74 11.85 18.28 25.44
N ILE A 75 10.71 18.42 26.10
CA ILE A 75 10.53 19.42 27.18
C ILE A 75 11.52 19.17 28.32
N SER A 76 11.74 17.92 28.72
CA SER A 76 12.73 17.57 29.74
C SER A 76 14.17 17.92 29.35
N ARG A 77 14.45 18.16 28.06
CA ARG A 77 15.72 18.64 27.51
C ARG A 77 15.77 20.15 27.25
N GLY A 78 14.70 20.87 27.64
CA GLY A 78 14.66 22.33 27.53
C GLY A 78 14.00 22.85 26.24
N HIS A 79 13.46 21.99 25.39
CA HIS A 79 12.72 22.44 24.21
C HIS A 79 11.37 23.05 24.59
N THR A 80 10.97 24.07 23.84
CA THR A 80 9.64 24.71 23.96
C THR A 80 8.88 24.54 22.66
N PHE A 81 7.55 24.53 22.72
CA PHE A 81 6.67 24.30 21.58
C PHE A 81 5.68 25.44 21.42
N ARG A 82 5.34 25.74 20.19
CA ARG A 82 4.35 26.78 19.82
C ARG A 82 3.07 26.16 19.27
N SER A 83 3.18 25.07 18.50
CA SER A 83 2.06 24.33 17.95
C SER A 83 1.59 23.22 18.88
N THR A 84 0.37 22.74 18.71
CA THR A 84 -0.17 21.56 19.40
C THR A 84 0.01 20.28 18.59
N GLY A 85 0.36 20.38 17.29
CA GLY A 85 0.52 19.28 16.37
C GLY A 85 1.79 18.45 16.57
N ASP A 86 1.89 17.38 15.82
CA ASP A 86 2.99 16.43 15.81
C ASP A 86 4.18 16.89 14.96
N THR A 87 3.94 17.73 13.93
CA THR A 87 4.99 18.20 13.00
C THR A 87 6.12 18.97 13.71
N GLU A 88 5.80 19.87 14.66
CA GLU A 88 6.82 20.58 15.43
C GLU A 88 7.60 19.63 16.33
N VAL A 89 6.94 18.63 16.89
CA VAL A 89 7.60 17.60 17.71
C VAL A 89 8.59 16.80 16.86
N LEU A 90 8.18 16.38 15.66
CA LEU A 90 9.02 15.64 14.73
C LEU A 90 10.22 16.49 14.27
N LEU A 91 10.00 17.76 13.93
CA LEU A 91 11.07 18.71 13.55
C LEU A 91 12.11 18.81 14.66
N ARG A 92 11.69 19.06 15.91
CA ARG A 92 12.61 19.19 17.05
C ARG A 92 13.28 17.86 17.40
N ALA A 93 12.59 16.75 17.26
CA ALA A 93 13.14 15.42 17.48
C ALA A 93 14.25 15.07 16.46
N LEU A 94 14.05 15.41 15.18
CA LEU A 94 15.08 15.25 14.15
C LEU A 94 16.25 16.21 14.35
N SER A 95 16.01 17.44 14.79
CA SER A 95 17.08 18.38 15.15
C SER A 95 17.93 17.88 16.33
N GLU A 96 17.30 17.23 17.33
CA GLU A 96 17.97 16.78 18.56
C GLU A 96 18.66 15.43 18.40
N TRP A 97 17.99 14.44 17.74
CA TRP A 97 18.45 13.04 17.69
C TRP A 97 18.83 12.56 16.29
N GLY A 98 18.64 13.39 15.27
CA GLY A 98 18.88 13.00 13.87
C GLY A 98 18.01 11.82 13.43
N GLU A 99 18.54 11.03 12.50
CA GLU A 99 17.86 9.86 11.95
C GLU A 99 17.60 8.72 12.96
N GLN A 100 18.25 8.76 14.13
CA GLN A 100 18.07 7.72 15.16
C GLN A 100 16.64 7.70 15.70
N VAL A 101 15.97 8.85 15.72
CA VAL A 101 14.57 8.96 16.17
C VAL A 101 13.60 8.14 15.31
N LEU A 102 13.93 7.86 14.04
CA LEU A 102 13.08 7.07 13.14
C LEU A 102 12.71 5.69 13.69
N ASN A 103 13.58 5.10 14.53
CA ASN A 103 13.32 3.83 15.19
C ASN A 103 12.28 3.91 16.32
N GLU A 104 12.05 5.12 16.83
CA GLU A 104 11.16 5.37 17.97
C GLU A 104 9.80 5.94 17.54
N LEU A 105 9.65 6.30 16.26
CA LEU A 105 8.41 6.86 15.74
C LEU A 105 7.34 5.77 15.59
N ASP A 106 6.23 5.92 16.30
CA ASP A 106 4.98 5.20 15.99
C ASP A 106 4.11 6.12 15.14
N GLY A 107 4.00 5.81 13.85
CA GLY A 107 3.32 6.69 12.90
C GLY A 107 3.36 6.17 11.48
N MET A 108 2.67 6.89 10.61
CA MET A 108 2.71 6.72 9.16
C MET A 108 3.31 8.00 8.56
N PHE A 109 4.39 7.88 7.79
CA PHE A 109 5.08 9.08 7.31
C PHE A 109 5.90 8.91 6.03
N ALA A 110 5.94 10.00 5.29
CA ALA A 110 6.97 10.34 4.32
C ALA A 110 7.44 11.77 4.62
N LEU A 111 8.73 11.98 4.83
CA LEU A 111 9.27 13.27 5.22
C LEU A 111 10.51 13.67 4.42
N ALA A 112 10.71 14.98 4.33
CA ALA A 112 11.98 15.60 3.95
C ALA A 112 12.37 16.60 5.04
N PHE A 113 13.55 16.41 5.63
CA PHE A 113 14.10 17.25 6.68
C PHE A 113 15.41 17.90 6.21
N TYR A 114 15.45 19.22 6.19
CA TYR A 114 16.65 19.99 5.93
C TYR A 114 17.40 20.27 7.24
N HIS A 115 18.64 19.82 7.33
CA HIS A 115 19.53 20.09 8.46
C HIS A 115 20.47 21.25 8.12
N ALA A 116 20.21 22.41 8.70
CA ALA A 116 20.85 23.67 8.34
C ALA A 116 22.37 23.68 8.59
N ALA A 117 22.83 23.09 9.71
CA ALA A 117 24.23 23.05 10.06
C ALA A 117 25.08 22.25 9.07
N THR A 118 24.57 21.14 8.51
CA THR A 118 25.29 20.30 7.54
C THR A 118 24.88 20.53 6.09
N LYS A 119 23.83 21.33 5.87
CA LYS A 119 23.26 21.63 4.54
C LYS A 119 22.91 20.36 3.77
N ARG A 120 22.30 19.40 4.46
CA ARG A 120 21.88 18.12 3.89
C ARG A 120 20.37 17.94 4.06
N VAL A 121 19.79 17.13 3.21
CA VAL A 121 18.39 16.77 3.28
C VAL A 121 18.26 15.29 3.62
N LEU A 122 17.49 14.96 4.66
CA LEU A 122 17.08 13.61 4.98
C LEU A 122 15.75 13.34 4.32
N LEU A 123 15.65 12.29 3.50
CA LEU A 123 14.39 11.69 3.10
C LEU A 123 14.18 10.44 3.94
N ALA A 124 12.98 10.25 4.47
CA ALA A 124 12.64 9.03 5.21
C ALA A 124 11.19 8.61 4.95
N ARG A 125 10.93 7.31 5.03
CA ARG A 125 9.62 6.70 4.85
C ARG A 125 9.34 5.69 5.95
N ASP A 126 8.09 5.64 6.43
CA ASP A 126 7.67 4.80 7.54
C ASP A 126 7.97 3.30 7.33
N GLN A 127 7.87 2.53 8.41
CA GLN A 127 8.29 1.14 8.53
C GLN A 127 7.65 0.22 7.50
N LEU A 128 6.38 0.43 7.16
CA LEU A 128 5.60 -0.41 6.25
C LEU A 128 5.29 0.30 4.91
N GLY A 129 5.69 1.59 4.78
CA GLY A 129 5.45 2.40 3.61
C GLY A 129 3.99 2.79 3.43
N ILE A 130 3.30 3.10 4.54
CA ILE A 130 1.90 3.54 4.53
C ILE A 130 1.79 4.82 3.71
N LYS A 131 2.66 5.82 3.98
CA LYS A 131 2.71 7.04 3.16
C LYS A 131 3.67 6.88 1.98
N PRO A 132 3.29 7.37 0.79
CA PRO A 132 4.11 7.26 -0.42
C PRO A 132 5.23 8.30 -0.46
N LEU A 133 6.38 7.89 -1.03
CA LEU A 133 7.49 8.80 -1.36
C LEU A 133 8.18 8.31 -2.63
N TYR A 134 8.12 9.12 -3.68
CA TYR A 134 8.76 8.87 -4.97
C TYR A 134 9.96 9.79 -5.16
N VAL A 135 11.03 9.26 -5.71
CA VAL A 135 12.30 9.97 -5.90
C VAL A 135 12.79 9.74 -7.34
N ALA A 136 13.22 10.82 -7.98
CA ALA A 136 13.89 10.78 -9.28
C ALA A 136 15.24 11.51 -9.18
N ARG A 137 16.27 10.91 -9.81
CA ARG A 137 17.60 11.51 -9.91
C ARG A 137 17.95 11.69 -11.38
N VAL A 138 18.04 12.92 -11.81
CA VAL A 138 18.27 13.28 -13.22
C VAL A 138 19.17 14.52 -13.31
N LYS A 139 20.19 14.46 -14.15
CA LYS A 139 21.05 15.62 -14.48
C LYS A 139 21.56 16.39 -13.26
N GLY A 140 22.07 15.67 -12.23
CA GLY A 140 22.58 16.30 -11.01
C GLY A 140 21.50 16.87 -10.08
N SER A 141 20.25 16.55 -10.30
CA SER A 141 19.12 16.96 -9.46
C SER A 141 18.43 15.75 -8.81
N CYS A 142 17.89 15.97 -7.62
CA CYS A 142 17.02 15.02 -6.93
C CYS A 142 15.64 15.64 -6.78
N VAL A 143 14.63 15.03 -7.41
CA VAL A 143 13.22 15.44 -7.34
C VAL A 143 12.46 14.41 -6.53
N PHE A 144 11.65 14.84 -5.58
CA PHE A 144 10.84 13.93 -4.76
C PHE A 144 9.43 14.48 -4.52
N ALA A 145 8.47 13.58 -4.37
CA ALA A 145 7.08 13.93 -4.10
C ALA A 145 6.29 12.73 -3.55
N SER A 146 5.10 12.99 -3.04
CA SER A 146 4.14 11.95 -2.61
C SER A 146 3.49 11.22 -3.80
N GLU A 147 3.48 11.80 -5.00
CA GLU A 147 2.88 11.21 -6.20
C GLU A 147 3.82 11.29 -7.41
N VAL A 148 3.72 10.29 -8.29
CA VAL A 148 4.51 10.20 -9.54
C VAL A 148 4.18 11.38 -10.46
N ARG A 149 2.88 11.75 -10.56
CA ARG A 149 2.44 12.90 -11.38
C ARG A 149 3.13 14.21 -10.98
N ALA A 150 3.37 14.41 -9.67
CA ALA A 150 4.07 15.60 -9.20
C ALA A 150 5.56 15.58 -9.56
N VAL A 151 6.21 14.40 -9.54
CA VAL A 151 7.59 14.24 -9.99
C VAL A 151 7.71 14.57 -11.48
N LEU A 152 6.81 14.03 -12.31
CA LEU A 152 6.80 14.27 -13.76
C LEU A 152 6.48 15.73 -14.10
N SER A 153 5.53 16.37 -13.38
CA SER A 153 5.16 17.77 -13.58
C SER A 153 6.26 18.78 -13.24
N SER A 154 7.39 18.31 -12.69
CA SER A 154 8.58 19.16 -12.50
C SER A 154 9.18 19.65 -13.82
N GLY A 155 8.92 18.96 -14.93
CA GLY A 155 9.57 19.21 -16.23
C GLY A 155 11.04 18.76 -16.28
N LEU A 156 11.61 18.29 -15.18
CA LEU A 156 13.00 17.83 -15.11
C LEU A 156 13.13 16.33 -15.41
N VAL A 157 12.09 15.56 -15.11
CA VAL A 157 12.10 14.09 -15.15
C VAL A 157 11.37 13.60 -16.40
N PRO A 158 12.07 12.87 -17.32
CA PRO A 158 11.42 12.29 -18.49
C PRO A 158 10.35 11.27 -18.10
N ALA A 159 9.26 11.23 -18.86
CA ALA A 159 8.15 10.30 -18.66
C ALA A 159 8.39 8.91 -19.28
N ASP A 160 9.64 8.57 -19.64
CA ASP A 160 10.00 7.30 -20.26
C ASP A 160 9.54 6.10 -19.45
N LEU A 161 8.97 5.10 -20.13
CA LEU A 161 8.50 3.88 -19.49
C LEU A 161 9.66 2.97 -19.06
N ASP A 162 9.48 2.31 -17.93
CA ASP A 162 10.34 1.24 -17.43
C ASP A 162 9.71 -0.13 -17.74
N ALA A 163 10.27 -0.86 -18.69
CA ALA A 163 9.77 -2.18 -19.06
C ALA A 163 9.73 -3.17 -17.88
N ALA A 164 10.67 -3.05 -16.92
CA ALA A 164 10.68 -3.87 -15.72
C ALA A 164 9.53 -3.48 -14.76
N GLY A 165 9.29 -2.18 -14.57
CA GLY A 165 8.15 -1.68 -13.79
C GLY A 165 6.80 -2.05 -14.40
N VAL A 166 6.68 -1.96 -15.71
CA VAL A 166 5.48 -2.38 -16.48
C VAL A 166 5.27 -3.89 -16.35
N ALA A 167 6.33 -4.70 -16.45
CA ALA A 167 6.25 -6.15 -16.28
C ALA A 167 5.81 -6.53 -14.85
N GLY A 168 6.30 -5.82 -13.84
CA GLY A 168 5.87 -5.96 -12.43
C GLY A 168 4.39 -5.62 -12.26
N PHE A 169 3.92 -4.52 -12.84
CA PHE A 169 2.50 -4.17 -12.84
C PHE A 169 1.63 -5.27 -13.46
N LEU A 170 1.96 -5.72 -14.67
CA LEU A 170 1.17 -6.78 -15.34
C LEU A 170 1.22 -8.11 -14.57
N ALA A 171 2.37 -8.40 -13.92
CA ALA A 171 2.51 -9.60 -13.12
C ALA A 171 1.61 -9.58 -11.88
N TYR A 172 1.47 -8.43 -11.19
CA TYR A 172 0.87 -8.34 -9.86
C TYR A 172 -0.36 -7.43 -9.76
N GLY A 173 -0.68 -6.67 -10.81
CA GLY A 173 -1.76 -5.69 -10.79
C GLY A 173 -1.36 -4.32 -10.21
N ALA A 174 -0.15 -4.19 -9.70
CA ALA A 174 0.47 -2.95 -9.26
C ALA A 174 1.99 -3.00 -9.46
N PRO A 175 2.70 -1.88 -9.75
CA PRO A 175 4.15 -1.85 -9.81
C PRO A 175 4.77 -2.29 -8.48
N GLN A 176 5.90 -3.00 -8.54
CA GLN A 176 6.56 -3.56 -7.37
C GLN A 176 7.75 -2.69 -6.94
N ASP A 177 7.74 -2.21 -5.69
CA ASP A 177 8.81 -1.36 -5.14
C ASP A 177 10.21 -2.01 -5.30
N PRO A 178 11.22 -1.23 -5.63
CA PRO A 178 11.26 0.23 -5.78
C PRO A 178 10.89 0.73 -7.20
N LEU A 179 10.44 -0.14 -8.12
CA LEU A 179 10.12 0.25 -9.49
C LEU A 179 8.75 0.95 -9.55
N THR A 180 8.67 1.93 -10.45
CA THR A 180 7.41 2.45 -10.99
C THR A 180 7.34 2.10 -12.47
N VAL A 181 6.25 2.47 -13.15
CA VAL A 181 6.18 2.30 -14.63
C VAL A 181 7.04 3.33 -15.37
N HIS A 182 7.66 4.29 -14.67
CA HIS A 182 8.56 5.29 -15.24
C HIS A 182 10.01 5.01 -14.90
N ARG A 183 10.89 5.02 -15.92
CA ARG A 183 12.30 4.64 -15.81
C ARG A 183 13.09 5.44 -14.78
N HIS A 184 12.81 6.72 -14.65
CA HIS A 184 13.57 7.64 -13.81
C HIS A 184 12.94 7.87 -12.44
N VAL A 185 11.74 7.35 -12.18
CA VAL A 185 11.05 7.49 -10.90
C VAL A 185 11.10 6.19 -10.12
N ARG A 186 11.58 6.27 -8.89
CA ARG A 186 11.62 5.12 -7.96
C ARG A 186 10.77 5.42 -6.72
N SER A 187 10.09 4.43 -6.23
CA SER A 187 9.49 4.47 -4.90
C SER A 187 10.58 4.27 -3.85
N MET A 188 10.66 5.14 -2.85
CA MET A 188 11.50 4.90 -1.70
C MET A 188 10.98 3.67 -0.94
N GLN A 189 11.86 2.74 -0.59
CA GLN A 189 11.47 1.52 0.11
C GLN A 189 10.97 1.83 1.53
N ALA A 190 10.00 1.04 1.99
CA ALA A 190 9.49 1.11 3.36
C ALA A 190 10.61 0.87 4.39
N GLY A 191 10.57 1.57 5.53
CA GLY A 191 11.54 1.44 6.61
C GLY A 191 12.96 1.85 6.21
N THR A 192 13.11 2.83 5.31
CA THR A 192 14.42 3.34 4.88
C THR A 192 14.49 4.86 4.99
N TYR A 193 15.74 5.35 5.12
CA TYR A 193 16.06 6.76 4.99
C TYR A 193 17.30 6.98 4.13
N GLU A 194 17.46 8.21 3.64
CA GLU A 194 18.61 8.60 2.85
C GLU A 194 18.99 10.06 3.12
N TRP A 195 20.29 10.33 3.35
CA TRP A 195 20.83 11.68 3.39
C TRP A 195 21.32 12.14 2.02
N ILE A 196 20.79 13.24 1.54
CA ILE A 196 21.13 13.88 0.28
C ILE A 196 22.02 15.08 0.56
N ALA A 197 23.17 15.17 -0.14
CA ALA A 197 24.10 16.29 -0.10
C ALA A 197 24.44 16.73 -1.53
N ALA A 198 24.63 18.03 -1.75
CA ALA A 198 24.90 18.60 -3.07
C ALA A 198 26.05 17.93 -3.84
N PRO A 199 27.23 17.65 -3.24
CA PRO A 199 28.34 17.01 -3.96
C PRO A 199 28.08 15.56 -4.39
N ALA A 200 27.05 14.92 -3.82
CA ALA A 200 26.71 13.50 -4.09
C ALA A 200 25.66 13.34 -5.17
N LEU A 201 24.99 14.41 -5.62
CA LEU A 201 23.94 14.34 -6.64
C LEU A 201 24.47 13.84 -7.99
N ASP A 202 25.75 14.09 -8.33
CA ASP A 202 26.38 13.64 -9.58
C ASP A 202 27.08 12.27 -9.46
N ARG A 203 27.23 11.70 -8.26
CA ARG A 203 28.19 10.60 -8.03
C ARG A 203 27.61 9.22 -7.82
N GLN A 204 26.35 9.02 -7.71
CA GLN A 204 25.63 7.70 -7.73
C GLN A 204 24.20 7.84 -7.17
N PRO A 205 23.28 6.93 -7.48
CA PRO A 205 22.05 6.85 -6.67
C PRO A 205 22.47 6.65 -5.22
N GLY A 206 22.03 7.54 -4.34
CA GLY A 206 22.30 7.43 -2.93
C GLY A 206 21.81 6.09 -2.41
N ARG A 207 22.51 5.50 -1.47
CA ARG A 207 22.15 4.22 -0.89
C ARG A 207 21.23 4.48 0.29
N ALA A 208 19.92 4.20 0.12
CA ALA A 208 18.99 4.24 1.22
C ALA A 208 19.42 3.26 2.33
N THR A 209 19.43 3.75 3.55
CA THR A 209 19.74 2.94 4.74
C THR A 209 18.45 2.41 5.33
N ARG A 210 18.38 1.11 5.55
CA ARG A 210 17.23 0.47 6.18
C ARG A 210 17.34 0.60 7.70
N TYR A 211 16.38 1.28 8.32
CA TYR A 211 16.31 1.44 9.77
C TYR A 211 15.36 0.43 10.42
N TRP A 212 14.38 -0.11 9.67
CA TRP A 212 13.43 -1.08 10.19
C TRP A 212 13.42 -2.40 9.40
N ARG A 213 13.28 -3.51 10.10
CA ARG A 213 13.07 -4.88 9.56
C ARG A 213 12.06 -5.61 10.41
N PHE A 214 11.45 -6.66 9.86
CA PHE A 214 10.63 -7.55 10.66
C PHE A 214 11.44 -8.10 11.84
N PRO A 215 10.87 -8.10 13.06
CA PRO A 215 11.57 -8.55 14.25
C PRO A 215 11.90 -10.06 14.17
N PRO A 216 12.99 -10.52 14.77
CA PRO A 216 13.30 -11.95 14.86
C PRO A 216 12.24 -12.69 15.68
N ALA A 217 12.14 -14.02 15.44
CA ALA A 217 11.24 -14.85 16.23
C ALA A 217 11.62 -14.83 17.71
N GLN A 218 10.64 -14.67 18.58
CA GLN A 218 10.79 -14.82 20.02
C GLN A 218 10.34 -16.22 20.47
N PRO A 219 10.81 -16.70 21.64
CA PRO A 219 10.27 -17.90 22.25
C PRO A 219 8.74 -17.83 22.37
N PRO A 220 8.02 -18.96 22.19
CA PRO A 220 6.59 -18.96 22.31
C PRO A 220 6.18 -18.57 23.74
N ALA A 221 5.25 -17.61 23.86
CA ALA A 221 4.54 -17.29 25.09
C ALA A 221 3.24 -18.11 25.17
N ASP A 222 2.66 -18.22 26.36
CA ASP A 222 1.34 -18.82 26.51
C ASP A 222 0.27 -17.99 25.77
N GLU A 223 -0.79 -18.67 25.33
CA GLU A 223 -1.83 -18.05 24.53
C GLU A 223 -2.55 -16.90 25.25
N PRO A 224 -2.95 -17.01 26.54
CA PRO A 224 -3.57 -15.90 27.25
C PRO A 224 -2.71 -14.64 27.32
N SER A 225 -1.41 -14.80 27.56
CA SER A 225 -0.46 -13.67 27.55
C SER A 225 -0.36 -13.02 26.17
N CYS A 226 -0.34 -13.83 25.10
CA CYS A 226 -0.35 -13.31 23.72
C CYS A 226 -1.64 -12.53 23.42
N VAL A 227 -2.79 -13.06 23.78
CA VAL A 227 -4.11 -12.44 23.58
C VAL A 227 -4.20 -11.10 24.31
N ASN A 228 -3.81 -11.06 25.59
CA ASN A 228 -3.83 -9.84 26.40
C ASN A 228 -2.88 -8.77 25.82
N ARG A 229 -1.69 -9.16 25.39
CA ARG A 229 -0.73 -8.24 24.80
C ARG A 229 -1.24 -7.70 23.46
N ILE A 230 -1.77 -8.54 22.56
CA ILE A 230 -2.36 -8.12 21.28
C ILE A 230 -3.49 -7.12 21.53
N ARG A 231 -4.38 -7.42 22.49
CA ARG A 231 -5.48 -6.50 22.85
C ARG A 231 -4.95 -5.15 23.33
N ALA A 232 -3.95 -5.13 24.18
CA ALA A 232 -3.36 -3.89 24.71
C ALA A 232 -2.69 -3.05 23.61
N GLU A 233 -1.88 -3.69 22.76
CA GLU A 233 -1.19 -3.02 21.64
C GLU A 233 -2.21 -2.47 20.62
N LEU A 234 -3.25 -3.26 20.28
CA LEU A 234 -4.27 -2.83 19.33
C LEU A 234 -5.11 -1.69 19.90
N ALA A 235 -5.52 -1.76 21.16
CA ALA A 235 -6.25 -0.67 21.81
C ALA A 235 -5.40 0.60 21.92
N GLY A 236 -4.10 0.46 22.20
CA GLY A 236 -3.15 1.58 22.19
C GLY A 236 -3.01 2.23 20.81
N SER A 237 -2.89 1.42 19.77
CA SER A 237 -2.82 1.88 18.39
C SER A 237 -4.09 2.62 17.96
N VAL A 238 -5.26 2.05 18.25
CA VAL A 238 -6.56 2.71 17.95
C VAL A 238 -6.66 4.04 18.68
N ARG A 239 -6.29 4.07 19.98
CA ARG A 239 -6.32 5.32 20.78
C ARG A 239 -5.45 6.41 20.17
N GLY A 240 -4.20 6.09 19.78
CA GLY A 240 -3.31 7.04 19.14
C GLY A 240 -3.85 7.53 17.79
N GLN A 241 -4.46 6.63 17.01
CA GLN A 241 -4.98 6.95 15.68
C GLN A 241 -6.38 7.59 15.69
N CYS A 242 -7.08 7.61 16.82
CA CYS A 242 -8.31 8.39 17.01
C CYS A 242 -8.04 9.87 17.33
N VAL A 243 -6.81 10.27 17.63
CA VAL A 243 -6.48 11.68 17.91
C VAL A 243 -6.63 12.50 16.63
N SER A 244 -7.57 13.45 16.63
CA SER A 244 -7.90 14.28 15.47
C SER A 244 -8.67 15.51 15.90
N ASP A 245 -8.35 16.69 15.34
CA ASP A 245 -9.07 17.94 15.53
C ASP A 245 -10.20 18.12 14.49
N VAL A 246 -10.38 17.12 13.59
CA VAL A 246 -11.42 17.07 12.56
C VAL A 246 -12.28 15.80 12.70
N PRO A 247 -13.48 15.77 12.09
CA PRO A 247 -14.37 14.61 12.16
C PRO A 247 -13.72 13.32 11.63
N LEU A 248 -13.83 12.25 12.43
CA LEU A 248 -13.29 10.93 12.16
C LEU A 248 -14.41 9.91 11.97
N GLY A 249 -14.23 9.01 11.01
CA GLY A 249 -15.12 7.89 10.72
C GLY A 249 -14.39 6.54 10.72
N VAL A 250 -15.15 5.46 10.56
CA VAL A 250 -14.63 4.09 10.46
C VAL A 250 -15.26 3.40 9.25
N PHE A 251 -14.47 2.81 8.38
CA PHE A 251 -15.00 1.90 7.35
C PHE A 251 -15.50 0.63 8.00
N LEU A 252 -16.77 0.32 7.82
CA LEU A 252 -17.42 -0.83 8.44
C LEU A 252 -17.97 -1.76 7.36
N SER A 253 -17.48 -2.99 7.32
CA SER A 253 -18.00 -4.09 6.51
C SER A 253 -18.59 -5.17 7.41
N GLY A 254 -19.07 -6.26 6.83
CA GLY A 254 -19.52 -7.44 7.59
C GLY A 254 -18.39 -8.21 8.30
N GLY A 255 -17.13 -7.85 8.08
CA GLY A 255 -15.96 -8.61 8.53
C GLY A 255 -15.46 -8.26 9.92
N ILE A 256 -14.74 -9.20 10.55
CA ILE A 256 -14.16 -9.06 11.90
C ILE A 256 -13.18 -7.87 12.01
N ASP A 257 -12.42 -7.55 10.96
CA ASP A 257 -11.38 -6.53 11.00
C ASP A 257 -11.96 -5.14 11.20
N SER A 258 -12.91 -4.77 10.35
CA SER A 258 -13.60 -3.49 10.43
C SER A 258 -14.48 -3.39 11.68
N ALA A 259 -15.15 -4.48 12.07
CA ALA A 259 -15.93 -4.53 13.30
C ALA A 259 -15.02 -4.33 14.55
N THR A 260 -13.84 -4.94 14.57
CA THR A 260 -12.84 -4.72 15.63
C THR A 260 -12.40 -3.25 15.71
N MET A 261 -12.14 -2.63 14.55
CA MET A 261 -11.77 -1.20 14.51
C MET A 261 -12.88 -0.33 15.07
N ALA A 262 -14.13 -0.56 14.63
CA ALA A 262 -15.29 0.20 15.11
C ALA A 262 -15.50 0.04 16.63
N ALA A 263 -15.45 -1.21 17.15
CA ALA A 263 -15.63 -1.48 18.57
C ALA A 263 -14.57 -0.79 19.45
N LEU A 264 -13.29 -0.91 19.06
CA LEU A 264 -12.21 -0.27 19.79
C LEU A 264 -12.27 1.27 19.68
N ALA A 265 -12.59 1.81 18.52
CA ALA A 265 -12.72 3.25 18.35
C ALA A 265 -13.87 3.83 19.18
N VAL A 266 -15.03 3.17 19.20
CA VAL A 266 -16.18 3.56 20.06
C VAL A 266 -15.78 3.54 21.53
N SER A 267 -15.03 2.53 21.97
CA SER A 267 -14.59 2.43 23.37
C SER A 267 -13.63 3.55 23.79
N GLN A 268 -12.94 4.19 22.84
CA GLN A 268 -11.99 5.28 23.12
C GLN A 268 -12.61 6.69 22.97
N SER A 269 -13.50 6.87 22.00
CA SER A 269 -13.97 8.22 21.59
C SER A 269 -15.48 8.41 21.74
N GLY A 270 -16.22 7.39 22.22
CA GLY A 270 -17.68 7.41 22.23
C GLY A 270 -18.30 7.17 20.84
N PRO A 271 -19.58 7.50 20.63
CA PRO A 271 -20.27 7.25 19.35
C PRO A 271 -19.57 7.92 18.17
N LEU A 272 -19.22 7.12 17.17
CA LEU A 272 -18.51 7.53 15.95
C LEU A 272 -19.39 7.36 14.71
N MET A 273 -18.98 8.00 13.62
CA MET A 273 -19.52 7.73 12.29
C MET A 273 -18.94 6.42 11.75
N THR A 274 -19.80 5.55 11.23
CA THR A 274 -19.39 4.34 10.50
C THR A 274 -19.98 4.35 9.11
N PHE A 275 -19.24 3.81 8.14
CA PHE A 275 -19.57 3.90 6.72
C PHE A 275 -19.50 2.53 6.04
N ALA A 276 -20.55 2.18 5.29
CA ALA A 276 -20.59 1.03 4.41
C ALA A 276 -21.07 1.44 3.02
N VAL A 277 -20.54 0.77 1.99
CA VAL A 277 -21.02 0.89 0.61
C VAL A 277 -21.53 -0.46 0.17
N GLY A 278 -22.78 -0.51 -0.29
CA GLY A 278 -23.42 -1.66 -0.90
C GLY A 278 -23.64 -1.42 -2.40
N TYR A 279 -23.85 -2.49 -3.11
CA TYR A 279 -23.99 -2.46 -4.56
C TYR A 279 -25.33 -3.12 -4.94
N ASP A 280 -26.24 -2.35 -5.51
CA ASP A 280 -27.45 -2.85 -6.16
C ASP A 280 -27.11 -3.30 -7.59
N VAL A 281 -26.22 -4.30 -7.67
CA VAL A 281 -25.66 -4.82 -8.92
C VAL A 281 -25.74 -6.33 -8.89
N PRO A 282 -26.35 -6.98 -9.91
CA PRO A 282 -26.43 -8.43 -9.97
C PRO A 282 -25.04 -9.09 -9.92
N GLY A 283 -24.84 -9.99 -8.95
CA GLY A 283 -23.56 -10.70 -8.75
C GLY A 283 -22.52 -9.96 -7.89
N ALA A 284 -22.81 -8.75 -7.42
CA ALA A 284 -22.01 -8.09 -6.40
C ALA A 284 -22.23 -8.73 -5.02
N SER A 285 -21.20 -8.68 -4.18
CA SER A 285 -21.30 -9.11 -2.78
C SER A 285 -21.77 -7.94 -1.93
N ASP A 286 -22.87 -8.11 -1.22
CA ASP A 286 -23.39 -7.11 -0.28
C ASP A 286 -23.15 -7.54 1.17
N GLU A 287 -22.48 -6.67 1.92
CA GLU A 287 -22.20 -6.83 3.35
C GLU A 287 -22.91 -5.75 4.19
N THR A 288 -23.77 -4.94 3.59
CA THR A 288 -24.34 -3.75 4.26
C THR A 288 -25.28 -4.10 5.41
N GLU A 289 -26.09 -5.15 5.30
CA GLU A 289 -26.93 -5.62 6.41
C GLU A 289 -26.09 -6.07 7.60
N ALA A 290 -25.02 -6.80 7.34
CA ALA A 290 -24.09 -7.25 8.37
C ALA A 290 -23.33 -6.07 9.04
N ALA A 291 -22.98 -5.05 8.25
CA ALA A 291 -22.39 -3.82 8.75
C ALA A 291 -23.40 -3.03 9.61
N ALA A 292 -24.64 -2.88 9.15
CA ALA A 292 -25.71 -2.20 9.88
C ALA A 292 -26.01 -2.87 11.23
N ALA A 293 -26.13 -4.20 11.27
CA ALA A 293 -26.33 -4.93 12.52
C ALA A 293 -25.17 -4.75 13.51
N THR A 294 -23.93 -4.72 13.01
CA THR A 294 -22.74 -4.44 13.83
C THR A 294 -22.75 -2.98 14.33
N ALA A 295 -23.11 -2.03 13.49
CA ALA A 295 -23.21 -0.62 13.84
C ALA A 295 -24.27 -0.36 14.92
N GLU A 296 -25.45 -1.00 14.81
CA GLU A 296 -26.52 -0.94 15.82
C GLU A 296 -26.04 -1.48 17.16
N HIS A 297 -25.38 -2.65 17.17
CA HIS A 297 -24.83 -3.25 18.39
C HIS A 297 -23.81 -2.32 19.07
N LEU A 298 -22.96 -1.63 18.29
CA LEU A 298 -21.94 -0.73 18.80
C LEU A 298 -22.46 0.68 19.12
N GLY A 299 -23.71 1.00 18.78
CA GLY A 299 -24.31 2.31 18.96
C GLY A 299 -23.67 3.41 18.13
N THR A 300 -23.17 3.09 16.93
CA THR A 300 -22.53 4.07 16.03
C THR A 300 -23.55 4.79 15.18
N ARG A 301 -23.18 5.98 14.69
CA ARG A 301 -23.95 6.71 13.66
C ARG A 301 -23.59 6.13 12.29
N HIS A 302 -24.38 5.16 11.84
CA HIS A 302 -24.10 4.42 10.60
C HIS A 302 -24.64 5.12 9.36
N TYR A 303 -23.79 5.20 8.33
CA TYR A 303 -24.14 5.69 7.00
C TYR A 303 -23.92 4.58 5.98
N GLN A 304 -25.00 4.21 5.31
CA GLN A 304 -24.98 3.25 4.23
C GLN A 304 -25.21 3.98 2.90
N THR A 305 -24.39 3.71 1.90
CA THR A 305 -24.52 4.20 0.54
C THR A 305 -24.72 2.99 -0.38
N ILE A 306 -25.87 2.91 -1.05
CA ILE A 306 -26.14 1.89 -2.07
C ILE A 306 -25.93 2.54 -3.44
N VAL A 307 -25.17 1.89 -4.30
CA VAL A 307 -24.81 2.39 -5.63
C VAL A 307 -25.21 1.38 -6.71
N ASP A 308 -25.65 1.87 -7.86
CA ASP A 308 -26.04 1.09 -9.03
C ASP A 308 -24.91 1.00 -10.08
N ASP A 309 -25.15 0.23 -11.15
CA ASP A 309 -24.20 0.00 -12.24
C ASP A 309 -23.77 1.31 -12.92
N ASP A 310 -24.71 2.18 -13.29
CA ASP A 310 -24.42 3.40 -14.06
C ASP A 310 -23.55 4.35 -13.26
N TRP A 311 -23.85 4.49 -11.97
CA TRP A 311 -23.06 5.31 -11.07
C TRP A 311 -21.65 4.74 -10.86
N VAL A 312 -21.52 3.42 -10.66
CA VAL A 312 -20.20 2.77 -10.47
C VAL A 312 -19.35 2.86 -11.73
N ILE A 313 -19.95 2.73 -12.91
CA ILE A 313 -19.26 2.93 -14.19
C ILE A 313 -18.72 4.35 -14.32
N LEU A 314 -19.51 5.37 -13.94
CA LEU A 314 -19.04 6.75 -13.90
C LEU A 314 -17.88 6.91 -12.93
N GLN A 315 -17.96 6.32 -11.72
CA GLN A 315 -16.86 6.35 -10.75
C GLN A 315 -15.60 5.65 -11.26
N LEU A 316 -15.73 4.60 -12.06
CA LEU A 316 -14.59 3.93 -12.69
C LEU A 316 -13.81 4.89 -13.61
N TYR A 317 -14.49 5.73 -14.40
CA TYR A 317 -13.83 6.74 -15.22
C TYR A 317 -13.08 7.77 -14.39
N GLU A 318 -13.71 8.29 -13.34
CA GLU A 318 -13.10 9.27 -12.46
C GLU A 318 -11.93 8.67 -11.67
N TRP A 319 -12.05 7.42 -11.22
CA TRP A 319 -10.97 6.69 -10.58
C TRP A 319 -9.76 6.49 -11.51
N LEU A 320 -9.97 6.12 -12.77
CA LEU A 320 -8.89 5.98 -13.76
C LEU A 320 -8.16 7.31 -14.01
N LYS A 321 -8.87 8.45 -13.95
CA LYS A 321 -8.27 9.80 -14.01
C LYS A 321 -7.52 10.16 -12.73
N ALA A 322 -8.08 9.82 -11.58
CA ALA A 322 -7.50 10.11 -10.27
C ALA A 322 -6.25 9.27 -9.98
N ALA A 323 -6.14 8.06 -10.52
CA ALA A 323 -5.03 7.14 -10.27
C ALA A 323 -3.66 7.79 -10.59
N ASP A 324 -2.77 7.87 -9.59
CA ASP A 324 -1.40 8.40 -9.77
C ASP A 324 -0.50 7.42 -10.55
N ARG A 325 -0.73 6.14 -10.35
CA ARG A 325 -0.02 5.02 -11.01
C ARG A 325 -1.02 3.94 -11.42
N PRO A 326 -0.70 3.07 -12.39
CA PRO A 326 -1.61 2.00 -12.74
C PRO A 326 -1.76 0.99 -11.59
N SER A 327 -3.00 0.66 -11.24
CA SER A 327 -3.38 -0.40 -10.30
C SER A 327 -4.71 -1.01 -10.75
N ILE A 328 -4.89 -2.32 -10.58
CA ILE A 328 -6.16 -3.00 -10.85
C ILE A 328 -7.05 -3.11 -9.60
N ASP A 329 -6.62 -2.54 -8.50
CA ASP A 329 -7.32 -2.47 -7.22
C ASP A 329 -7.57 -1.01 -6.83
N GLY A 330 -8.41 -0.77 -5.84
CA GLY A 330 -8.59 0.57 -5.28
C GLY A 330 -9.90 1.28 -5.67
N LEU A 331 -10.65 0.85 -6.70
CA LEU A 331 -11.94 1.47 -7.06
C LEU A 331 -12.91 1.49 -5.85
N ASN A 332 -12.98 0.40 -5.10
CA ASN A 332 -13.79 0.35 -3.88
C ASN A 332 -13.36 1.40 -2.85
N THR A 333 -12.06 1.54 -2.61
CA THR A 333 -11.52 2.57 -1.70
C THR A 333 -11.83 3.97 -2.21
N TYR A 334 -11.75 4.21 -3.52
CA TYR A 334 -12.13 5.47 -4.14
C TYR A 334 -13.58 5.82 -3.86
N ILE A 335 -14.50 4.87 -4.13
CA ILE A 335 -15.95 5.04 -3.93
C ILE A 335 -16.29 5.29 -2.45
N VAL A 336 -15.80 4.45 -1.54
CA VAL A 336 -16.13 4.60 -0.11
C VAL A 336 -15.53 5.88 0.47
N SER A 337 -14.36 6.30 -0.01
CA SER A 337 -13.71 7.55 0.44
C SER A 337 -14.51 8.78 0.01
N GLY A 338 -15.06 8.80 -1.20
CA GLY A 338 -15.99 9.84 -1.64
C GLY A 338 -17.23 9.91 -0.74
N ALA A 339 -17.87 8.76 -0.49
CA ALA A 339 -19.05 8.68 0.37
C ALA A 339 -18.79 9.17 1.81
N VAL A 340 -17.60 8.91 2.35
CA VAL A 340 -17.18 9.39 3.68
C VAL A 340 -16.95 10.89 3.68
N LYS A 341 -16.28 11.41 2.66
CA LYS A 341 -16.01 12.85 2.51
C LYS A 341 -17.28 13.65 2.36
N ASP A 342 -18.26 13.15 1.61
CA ASP A 342 -19.58 13.79 1.42
C ASP A 342 -20.37 13.92 2.74
N ARG A 343 -20.04 13.13 3.75
CA ARG A 343 -20.61 13.20 5.10
C ARG A 343 -19.78 14.05 6.07
N GLY A 344 -18.73 14.71 5.56
CA GLY A 344 -17.93 15.68 6.30
C GLY A 344 -16.80 15.08 7.14
N ALA A 345 -16.50 13.80 7.03
CA ALA A 345 -15.30 13.24 7.67
C ALA A 345 -14.05 13.56 6.84
N THR A 346 -12.94 13.79 7.52
CA THR A 346 -11.63 14.05 6.91
C THR A 346 -10.62 12.95 7.23
N VAL A 347 -10.91 12.14 8.24
CA VAL A 347 -10.12 10.97 8.63
C VAL A 347 -11.01 9.74 8.68
N ALA A 348 -10.50 8.58 8.26
CA ALA A 348 -11.19 7.30 8.39
C ALA A 348 -10.25 6.20 8.89
N LEU A 349 -10.72 5.39 9.86
CA LEU A 349 -10.01 4.19 10.27
C LEU A 349 -10.36 3.01 9.35
N SER A 350 -9.35 2.21 9.01
CA SER A 350 -9.49 1.02 8.17
C SER A 350 -8.97 -0.23 8.88
N GLY A 351 -9.58 -1.37 8.58
CA GLY A 351 -9.16 -2.69 9.07
C GLY A 351 -7.99 -3.33 8.30
N LEU A 352 -7.31 -2.59 7.43
CA LEU A 352 -6.16 -3.10 6.67
C LEU A 352 -5.03 -3.57 7.58
N GLY A 353 -4.33 -4.65 7.17
CA GLY A 353 -3.22 -5.25 7.90
C GLY A 353 -3.60 -6.46 8.76
N ALA A 354 -4.87 -6.62 9.13
CA ALA A 354 -5.32 -7.75 9.94
C ALA A 354 -5.10 -9.11 9.26
N ASP A 355 -5.37 -9.19 7.96
CA ASP A 355 -5.21 -10.42 7.18
C ASP A 355 -3.74 -10.86 7.11
N GLU A 356 -2.84 -9.92 6.91
CA GLU A 356 -1.40 -10.15 6.80
C GLU A 356 -0.78 -10.54 8.14
N LEU A 357 -1.17 -9.86 9.21
CA LEU A 357 -0.65 -10.13 10.54
C LEU A 357 -1.21 -11.42 11.16
N PHE A 358 -2.50 -11.69 11.01
CA PHE A 358 -3.18 -12.77 11.70
C PHE A 358 -3.56 -13.96 10.81
N GLY A 359 -3.15 -13.97 9.53
CA GLY A 359 -3.31 -15.12 8.66
C GLY A 359 -4.74 -15.30 8.11
N GLY A 360 -5.35 -14.22 7.62
CA GLY A 360 -6.70 -14.25 7.06
C GLY A 360 -6.81 -14.84 5.65
N TYR A 361 -5.73 -14.87 4.87
CA TYR A 361 -5.76 -15.34 3.47
C TYR A 361 -5.60 -16.86 3.35
N PRO A 362 -6.16 -17.46 2.28
CA PRO A 362 -5.93 -18.88 1.99
C PRO A 362 -4.47 -19.27 1.78
N SER A 363 -3.59 -18.31 1.41
CA SER A 363 -2.15 -18.51 1.23
C SER A 363 -1.47 -19.06 2.49
N PHE A 364 -1.86 -18.61 3.67
CA PHE A 364 -1.33 -19.07 4.95
C PHE A 364 -1.51 -20.57 5.22
N ARG A 365 -2.53 -21.18 4.63
CA ARG A 365 -2.80 -22.63 4.76
C ARG A 365 -2.31 -23.43 3.55
N ARG A 366 -2.37 -22.83 2.35
CA ARG A 366 -2.03 -23.52 1.09
C ARG A 366 -0.52 -23.58 0.87
N ILE A 367 0.22 -22.50 1.15
CA ILE A 367 1.66 -22.43 0.91
C ILE A 367 2.45 -23.43 1.75
N PRO A 368 2.24 -23.58 3.08
CA PRO A 368 2.95 -24.59 3.85
C PRO A 368 2.70 -26.03 3.37
N LYS A 369 1.47 -26.33 2.91
CA LYS A 369 1.15 -27.64 2.32
C LYS A 369 1.88 -27.86 0.99
N LEU A 370 1.89 -26.84 0.13
CA LEU A 370 2.57 -26.87 -1.15
C LEU A 370 4.09 -27.00 -0.98
N GLN A 371 4.69 -26.30 -0.01
CA GLN A 371 6.11 -26.42 0.31
C GLN A 371 6.50 -27.85 0.67
N ARG A 372 5.72 -28.54 1.53
CA ARG A 372 5.97 -29.93 1.89
C ARG A 372 5.92 -30.84 0.67
N LEU A 373 4.93 -30.62 -0.20
CA LEU A 373 4.80 -31.38 -1.46
C LEU A 373 6.02 -31.15 -2.40
N LEU A 374 6.39 -29.89 -2.60
CA LEU A 374 7.51 -29.53 -3.45
C LEU A 374 8.85 -29.98 -2.88
N ALA A 375 9.02 -30.04 -1.56
CA ALA A 375 10.23 -30.54 -0.91
C ALA A 375 10.48 -32.02 -1.27
N VAL A 376 9.43 -32.85 -1.35
CA VAL A 376 9.53 -34.25 -1.77
C VAL A 376 9.98 -34.37 -3.24
N CYS A 377 9.62 -33.40 -4.07
CA CYS A 377 9.97 -33.39 -5.51
C CYS A 377 11.18 -32.48 -5.81
N ALA A 378 11.85 -31.92 -4.80
CA ALA A 378 12.94 -30.96 -5.00
C ALA A 378 14.14 -31.51 -5.76
N TRP A 379 14.39 -32.83 -5.71
CA TRP A 379 15.44 -33.52 -6.44
C TRP A 379 15.17 -33.60 -7.95
N ILE A 380 13.92 -33.40 -8.38
CA ILE A 380 13.56 -33.41 -9.81
C ILE A 380 13.86 -32.02 -10.39
N PRO A 381 14.62 -31.90 -11.49
CA PRO A 381 14.87 -30.62 -12.15
C PRO A 381 13.59 -29.87 -12.53
N ALA A 382 13.59 -28.54 -12.38
CA ALA A 382 12.40 -27.71 -12.59
C ALA A 382 11.76 -27.88 -13.98
N HIS A 383 12.55 -28.08 -15.04
CA HIS A 383 12.02 -28.31 -16.39
C HIS A 383 11.26 -29.63 -16.52
N LEU A 384 11.68 -30.70 -15.83
CA LEU A 384 10.97 -31.97 -15.78
C LEU A 384 9.69 -31.88 -14.95
N ARG A 385 9.74 -31.15 -13.80
CA ARG A 385 8.53 -30.85 -13.03
C ARG A 385 7.54 -30.07 -13.86
N ARG A 386 7.99 -29.09 -14.66
CA ARG A 386 7.15 -28.31 -15.58
C ARG A 386 6.50 -29.17 -16.65
N ALA A 387 7.24 -30.10 -17.27
CA ALA A 387 6.71 -31.02 -18.27
C ALA A 387 5.63 -31.95 -17.66
N ALA A 388 5.92 -32.55 -16.50
CA ALA A 388 4.98 -33.40 -15.79
C ALA A 388 3.71 -32.62 -15.36
N ALA A 389 3.87 -31.42 -14.80
CA ALA A 389 2.76 -30.55 -14.42
C ALA A 389 1.92 -30.16 -15.63
N SER A 390 2.51 -29.93 -16.80
CA SER A 390 1.79 -29.60 -18.03
C SER A 390 0.86 -30.74 -18.49
N ALA A 391 1.29 -31.98 -18.30
CA ALA A 391 0.48 -33.17 -18.61
C ALA A 391 -0.60 -33.40 -17.53
N ILE A 392 -0.23 -33.34 -16.24
CA ILE A 392 -1.14 -33.59 -15.10
C ILE A 392 -2.27 -32.56 -15.06
N PHE A 393 -1.93 -31.28 -15.29
CA PHE A 393 -2.92 -30.19 -15.23
C PHE A 393 -3.57 -29.87 -16.58
N ALA A 394 -3.36 -30.68 -17.61
CA ALA A 394 -3.98 -30.49 -18.93
C ALA A 394 -5.51 -30.33 -18.89
N PRO A 395 -6.26 -31.03 -18.01
CA PRO A 395 -7.73 -30.87 -17.91
C PRO A 395 -8.18 -29.55 -17.28
N LEU A 396 -7.28 -28.80 -16.62
CA LEU A 396 -7.67 -27.55 -15.98
C LEU A 396 -7.87 -26.42 -17.00
N PRO A 397 -8.79 -25.46 -16.72
CA PRO A 397 -8.91 -24.24 -17.50
C PRO A 397 -7.55 -23.55 -17.65
N ALA A 398 -7.27 -22.97 -18.83
CA ALA A 398 -5.97 -22.46 -19.22
C ALA A 398 -5.31 -21.54 -18.16
N GLY A 399 -6.08 -20.65 -17.54
CA GLY A 399 -5.60 -19.73 -16.50
C GLY A 399 -5.19 -20.43 -15.20
N LYS A 400 -5.96 -21.43 -14.75
CA LYS A 400 -5.65 -22.23 -13.54
C LYS A 400 -4.47 -23.16 -13.81
N ARG A 401 -4.42 -23.76 -15.02
CA ARG A 401 -3.33 -24.64 -15.47
C ARG A 401 -1.99 -23.90 -15.47
N ALA A 402 -1.92 -22.71 -16.10
CA ALA A 402 -0.68 -21.92 -16.14
C ALA A 402 -0.17 -21.62 -14.73
N LYS A 403 -1.04 -21.17 -13.83
CA LYS A 403 -0.67 -20.88 -12.44
C LYS A 403 -0.20 -22.12 -11.67
N ALA A 404 -0.84 -23.27 -11.86
CA ALA A 404 -0.44 -24.53 -11.24
C ALA A 404 0.95 -24.99 -11.75
N ILE A 405 1.20 -24.86 -13.06
CA ILE A 405 2.50 -25.17 -13.67
C ILE A 405 3.58 -24.25 -13.10
N ASP A 406 3.35 -22.95 -13.03
CA ASP A 406 4.32 -21.99 -12.49
C ASP A 406 4.64 -22.30 -11.02
N LEU A 407 3.64 -22.61 -10.19
CA LEU A 407 3.82 -22.99 -8.78
C LEU A 407 4.65 -24.28 -8.61
N VAL A 408 4.35 -25.35 -9.37
CA VAL A 408 5.07 -26.63 -9.27
C VAL A 408 6.49 -26.53 -9.83
N SER A 409 6.73 -25.62 -10.76
CA SER A 409 8.04 -25.39 -11.37
C SER A 409 8.95 -24.47 -10.55
N SER A 410 8.39 -23.77 -9.54
CA SER A 410 9.11 -22.82 -8.68
C SER A 410 10.01 -23.52 -7.66
N GLY A 411 10.74 -22.72 -6.90
CA GLY A 411 11.48 -23.16 -5.71
C GLY A 411 10.53 -23.55 -4.56
N THR A 412 11.13 -23.91 -3.42
CA THR A 412 10.41 -24.30 -2.21
C THR A 412 10.28 -23.14 -1.20
N SER A 413 10.74 -21.94 -1.55
CA SER A 413 10.66 -20.76 -0.70
C SER A 413 9.20 -20.31 -0.48
N ALA A 414 8.81 -20.10 0.77
CA ALA A 414 7.47 -19.58 1.09
C ALA A 414 7.22 -18.21 0.47
N VAL A 415 8.24 -17.36 0.43
CA VAL A 415 8.19 -16.02 -0.16
C VAL A 415 7.92 -16.08 -1.67
N GLU A 416 8.65 -16.96 -2.39
CA GLU A 416 8.43 -17.16 -3.84
C GLU A 416 7.02 -17.69 -4.13
N LEU A 417 6.55 -18.67 -3.35
CA LEU A 417 5.21 -19.24 -3.48
C LEU A 417 4.11 -18.23 -3.17
N ALA A 418 4.32 -17.36 -2.17
CA ALA A 418 3.40 -16.25 -1.85
C ALA A 418 3.33 -15.26 -3.02
N ALA A 419 4.46 -14.84 -3.55
CA ALA A 419 4.53 -13.98 -4.72
C ALA A 419 3.78 -14.58 -5.93
N LEU A 420 4.06 -15.85 -6.26
CA LEU A 420 3.36 -16.56 -7.35
C LEU A 420 1.86 -16.72 -7.10
N ALA A 421 1.44 -16.89 -5.84
CA ALA A 421 0.01 -16.98 -5.50
C ALA A 421 -0.74 -15.68 -5.81
N ARG A 422 -0.09 -14.52 -5.73
CA ARG A 422 -0.65 -13.20 -6.02
C ARG A 422 -0.60 -12.80 -7.50
N ARG A 423 0.06 -13.56 -8.37
CA ARG A 423 0.21 -13.19 -9.79
C ARG A 423 -1.12 -13.12 -10.53
N VAL A 424 -1.28 -12.04 -11.28
CA VAL A 424 -2.37 -11.76 -12.22
C VAL A 424 -2.04 -12.40 -13.57
N GLN A 425 -0.94 -11.95 -14.22
CA GLN A 425 -0.48 -12.53 -15.49
C GLN A 425 0.55 -13.62 -15.25
N GLY A 426 0.42 -14.77 -15.94
CA GLY A 426 1.38 -15.87 -15.90
C GLY A 426 2.63 -15.58 -16.75
N ASP A 427 3.70 -16.32 -16.46
CA ASP A 427 5.00 -16.21 -17.17
C ASP A 427 4.86 -16.33 -18.69
N ALA A 428 4.06 -17.30 -19.17
CA ALA A 428 3.83 -17.51 -20.60
C ALA A 428 3.17 -16.28 -21.27
N THR A 429 2.23 -15.63 -20.59
CA THR A 429 1.57 -14.40 -21.10
C THR A 429 2.56 -13.25 -21.20
N LEU A 430 3.33 -13.01 -20.14
CA LEU A 430 4.30 -11.91 -20.10
C LEU A 430 5.38 -12.07 -21.18
N ARG A 431 5.87 -13.29 -21.41
CA ARG A 431 6.81 -13.58 -22.51
C ARG A 431 6.19 -13.37 -23.89
N ARG A 432 4.92 -13.74 -24.11
CA ARG A 432 4.19 -13.45 -25.37
C ARG A 432 4.10 -11.95 -25.61
N LEU A 433 3.98 -11.14 -24.57
CA LEU A 433 3.96 -9.68 -24.67
C LEU A 433 5.36 -9.05 -24.91
N GLY A 434 6.43 -9.85 -24.96
CA GLY A 434 7.81 -9.37 -25.10
C GLY A 434 8.54 -9.11 -23.77
N LEU A 435 7.89 -9.36 -22.63
CA LEU A 435 8.40 -9.07 -21.29
C LEU A 435 9.01 -10.32 -20.64
N ASP A 436 10.30 -10.59 -20.91
CA ASP A 436 11.05 -11.67 -20.28
C ASP A 436 11.76 -11.19 -19.01
N ALA A 437 11.47 -11.81 -17.86
CA ALA A 437 12.00 -11.39 -16.57
C ALA A 437 13.54 -11.29 -16.54
N ARG A 438 14.26 -12.24 -17.16
CA ARG A 438 15.73 -12.24 -17.16
C ARG A 438 16.30 -11.09 -17.98
N ARG A 439 15.71 -10.80 -19.15
CA ARG A 439 16.12 -9.68 -20.01
C ARG A 439 15.87 -8.34 -19.33
N LEU A 440 14.87 -8.28 -18.46
CA LEU A 440 14.48 -7.08 -17.68
C LEU A 440 15.23 -6.96 -16.34
N GLY A 441 16.14 -7.87 -16.01
CA GLY A 441 16.87 -7.87 -14.73
C GLY A 441 16.02 -8.18 -13.51
N LEU A 442 14.85 -8.78 -13.72
CA LEU A 442 13.92 -9.20 -12.66
C LEU A 442 14.19 -10.62 -12.20
N THR A 443 13.71 -10.96 -11.00
CA THR A 443 13.66 -12.34 -10.53
C THR A 443 12.73 -13.18 -11.42
N PRO A 444 12.78 -14.52 -11.38
CA PRO A 444 11.83 -15.37 -12.10
C PRO A 444 10.37 -15.12 -11.72
N GLN A 445 10.12 -14.53 -10.56
CA GLN A 445 8.82 -14.12 -10.09
C GLN A 445 8.40 -12.71 -10.58
N TYR A 446 9.18 -12.05 -11.42
CA TYR A 446 8.98 -10.68 -11.89
C TYR A 446 9.05 -9.62 -10.78
N LEU A 447 9.80 -9.91 -9.72
CA LEU A 447 10.09 -8.94 -8.66
C LEU A 447 11.44 -8.24 -8.95
N PRO A 448 11.56 -6.95 -8.60
CA PRO A 448 12.85 -6.27 -8.62
C PRO A 448 13.85 -6.92 -7.69
N GLN A 449 15.14 -6.81 -8.00
CA GLN A 449 16.19 -7.16 -7.06
C GLN A 449 16.04 -6.29 -5.79
N GLY A 450 16.15 -6.90 -4.62
CA GLY A 450 15.98 -6.20 -3.34
C GLY A 450 14.53 -5.97 -2.89
N ALA A 451 13.50 -6.34 -3.68
CA ALA A 451 12.10 -6.22 -3.25
C ALA A 451 11.79 -6.94 -1.93
N CYS A 452 12.55 -7.97 -1.62
CA CYS A 452 12.39 -8.79 -0.42
C CYS A 452 13.46 -8.52 0.66
N ASP A 453 14.20 -7.41 0.61
CA ASP A 453 15.30 -7.12 1.55
C ASP A 453 14.84 -6.91 3.01
N ALA A 454 13.56 -6.58 3.22
CA ALA A 454 12.98 -6.50 4.55
C ALA A 454 12.62 -7.86 5.15
N ILE A 455 12.48 -8.89 4.30
CA ILE A 455 12.00 -10.24 4.66
C ILE A 455 13.19 -11.12 5.06
N ASP A 456 13.01 -11.92 6.11
CA ASP A 456 14.00 -12.96 6.46
C ASP A 456 13.95 -14.13 5.46
N GLN A 457 14.81 -14.07 4.44
CA GLN A 457 14.92 -15.11 3.40
C GLN A 457 15.32 -16.51 3.95
N LYS A 458 15.85 -16.57 5.19
CA LYS A 458 16.25 -17.81 5.85
C LYS A 458 15.19 -18.32 6.82
N CYS A 459 14.07 -17.63 6.95
CA CYS A 459 12.98 -18.01 7.84
C CYS A 459 12.44 -19.39 7.49
N ARG A 460 12.54 -20.34 8.45
CA ARG A 460 12.01 -21.70 8.31
C ARG A 460 10.54 -21.82 8.70
N ASP A 461 10.01 -20.82 9.40
CA ASP A 461 8.60 -20.74 9.74
C ASP A 461 7.80 -20.24 8.54
N SER A 462 7.12 -21.17 7.88
CA SER A 462 6.33 -20.88 6.68
C SER A 462 5.24 -19.84 6.90
N PHE A 463 4.61 -19.82 8.08
CA PHE A 463 3.55 -18.85 8.39
C PHE A 463 4.14 -17.43 8.46
N ARG A 464 5.25 -17.26 9.18
CA ARG A 464 5.95 -15.98 9.26
C ARG A 464 6.41 -15.51 7.89
N ALA A 465 7.06 -16.38 7.12
CA ALA A 465 7.54 -16.05 5.79
C ALA A 465 6.41 -15.63 4.84
N VAL A 466 5.23 -16.28 4.92
CA VAL A 466 4.03 -15.86 4.18
C VAL A 466 3.52 -14.52 4.69
N SER A 467 3.45 -14.30 6.00
CA SER A 467 3.01 -13.02 6.59
C SER A 467 3.90 -11.87 6.14
N GLU A 468 5.22 -12.01 6.23
CA GLU A 468 6.18 -10.99 5.80
C GLU A 468 6.10 -10.73 4.29
N ALA A 469 5.89 -11.78 3.48
CA ALA A 469 5.71 -11.66 2.03
C ALA A 469 4.40 -10.94 1.66
N GLU A 470 3.28 -11.32 2.28
CA GLU A 470 1.98 -10.67 2.04
C GLU A 470 2.01 -9.19 2.48
N THR A 471 2.63 -8.90 3.63
CA THR A 471 2.82 -7.52 4.13
C THR A 471 3.67 -6.69 3.17
N THR A 472 4.79 -7.23 2.67
CA THR A 472 5.73 -6.46 1.85
C THR A 472 5.27 -6.35 0.40
N LEU A 473 4.90 -7.49 -0.23
CA LEU A 473 4.69 -7.56 -1.69
C LEU A 473 3.26 -7.21 -2.10
N TYR A 474 2.26 -7.58 -1.30
CA TYR A 474 0.87 -7.31 -1.63
C TYR A 474 0.33 -6.09 -0.88
N MET A 475 0.35 -6.11 0.44
CA MET A 475 -0.15 -4.98 1.22
C MET A 475 0.63 -3.69 0.92
N GLY A 476 1.96 -3.73 0.99
CA GLY A 476 2.81 -2.55 0.77
C GLY A 476 2.74 -1.99 -0.65
N ASN A 477 2.72 -2.85 -1.68
CA ASN A 477 2.76 -2.41 -3.08
C ASN A 477 1.38 -2.18 -3.70
N THR A 478 0.32 -2.77 -3.16
CA THR A 478 -1.04 -2.65 -3.68
C THR A 478 -1.94 -1.96 -2.67
N LEU A 479 -2.30 -2.62 -1.55
CA LEU A 479 -3.36 -2.15 -0.67
C LEU A 479 -3.09 -0.78 -0.03
N LEU A 480 -1.90 -0.57 0.54
CA LEU A 480 -1.57 0.70 1.20
C LEU A 480 -1.41 1.84 0.19
N ARG A 481 -0.81 1.55 -0.99
CA ARG A 481 -0.69 2.54 -2.06
C ARG A 481 -2.04 2.96 -2.60
N ASP A 482 -2.91 1.99 -2.85
CA ASP A 482 -4.23 2.25 -3.38
C ASP A 482 -5.12 2.91 -2.33
N SER A 483 -4.99 2.54 -1.05
CA SER A 483 -5.66 3.25 0.04
C SER A 483 -5.29 4.72 0.08
N ASP A 484 -3.99 5.05 0.11
CA ASP A 484 -3.54 6.45 0.17
C ASP A 484 -3.94 7.23 -1.09
N THR A 485 -3.64 6.70 -2.29
CA THR A 485 -3.93 7.42 -3.55
C THR A 485 -5.41 7.68 -3.72
N ASN A 486 -6.26 6.67 -3.49
CA ASN A 486 -7.68 6.77 -3.76
C ASN A 486 -8.44 7.58 -2.70
N SER A 487 -8.04 7.52 -1.45
CA SER A 487 -8.64 8.34 -0.41
C SER A 487 -8.21 9.80 -0.52
N MET A 488 -6.93 10.03 -0.82
CA MET A 488 -6.41 11.39 -0.99
C MET A 488 -6.95 12.07 -2.25
N ALA A 489 -7.43 11.33 -3.26
CA ALA A 489 -8.19 11.91 -4.37
C ALA A 489 -9.45 12.67 -3.90
N HIS A 490 -9.98 12.31 -2.73
CA HIS A 490 -11.10 12.97 -2.04
C HIS A 490 -10.65 13.81 -0.83
N SER A 491 -9.36 14.07 -0.65
CA SER A 491 -8.82 14.74 0.56
C SER A 491 -9.31 14.07 1.85
N LEU A 492 -9.22 12.72 1.90
CA LEU A 492 -9.55 11.90 3.06
C LEU A 492 -8.30 11.14 3.50
N GLU A 493 -7.90 11.27 4.76
CA GLU A 493 -6.81 10.48 5.32
C GLU A 493 -7.31 9.14 5.85
N ILE A 494 -6.75 8.03 5.36
CA ILE A 494 -6.98 6.69 5.93
C ILE A 494 -5.88 6.37 6.93
N ARG A 495 -6.29 5.95 8.13
CA ARG A 495 -5.44 5.42 9.20
C ARG A 495 -5.65 3.93 9.36
N VAL A 496 -4.61 3.21 9.75
CA VAL A 496 -4.57 1.73 9.72
C VAL A 496 -4.08 1.16 11.06
N PRO A 497 -4.91 1.13 12.12
CA PRO A 497 -4.46 0.79 13.47
C PRO A 497 -3.88 -0.62 13.62
N PHE A 498 -4.23 -1.57 12.76
CA PHE A 498 -3.55 -2.87 12.75
C PHE A 498 -2.07 -2.78 12.40
N LEU A 499 -1.63 -1.67 11.82
CA LEU A 499 -0.25 -1.43 11.44
C LEU A 499 0.52 -0.54 12.43
N GLY A 500 -0.01 -0.29 13.63
CA GLY A 500 0.72 0.36 14.73
C GLY A 500 2.00 -0.39 15.05
N GLN A 501 3.10 0.35 15.25
CA GLN A 501 4.44 -0.22 15.37
C GLN A 501 4.54 -1.27 16.49
N GLY A 502 3.96 -1.01 17.66
CA GLY A 502 3.97 -1.95 18.79
C GLY A 502 3.29 -3.27 18.45
N LEU A 503 2.10 -3.21 17.83
CA LEU A 503 1.35 -4.39 17.42
C LEU A 503 2.11 -5.19 16.35
N VAL A 504 2.61 -4.54 15.30
CA VAL A 504 3.35 -5.18 14.20
C VAL A 504 4.60 -5.86 14.75
N ASN A 505 5.40 -5.16 15.55
CA ASN A 505 6.62 -5.71 16.12
C ASN A 505 6.31 -6.92 17.02
N TYR A 506 5.26 -6.84 17.82
CA TYR A 506 4.88 -7.96 18.68
C TYR A 506 4.37 -9.17 17.89
N VAL A 507 3.34 -8.98 17.05
CA VAL A 507 2.72 -10.07 16.28
C VAL A 507 3.72 -10.74 15.34
N CYS A 508 4.55 -9.97 14.63
CA CYS A 508 5.55 -10.51 13.72
C CYS A 508 6.71 -11.24 14.45
N SER A 509 6.94 -10.97 15.73
CA SER A 509 7.90 -11.72 16.54
C SER A 509 7.38 -13.08 17.00
N LEU A 510 6.05 -13.30 16.99
CA LEU A 510 5.47 -14.57 17.43
C LEU A 510 5.71 -15.70 16.40
N PRO A 511 6.00 -16.93 16.87
CA PRO A 511 6.06 -18.10 15.99
C PRO A 511 4.71 -18.35 15.29
N GLY A 512 4.77 -18.88 14.08
CA GLY A 512 3.56 -19.19 13.30
C GLY A 512 2.64 -20.21 13.99
N ALA A 513 3.21 -21.16 14.73
CA ALA A 513 2.43 -22.12 15.52
C ALA A 513 1.61 -21.44 16.64
N THR A 514 2.11 -20.34 17.20
CA THR A 514 1.39 -19.52 18.19
C THR A 514 0.30 -18.66 17.51
N ARG A 515 0.63 -18.04 16.36
CA ARG A 515 -0.30 -17.17 15.62
C ARG A 515 -1.47 -17.95 15.01
N ALA A 516 -1.22 -19.19 14.57
CA ALA A 516 -2.20 -20.08 13.94
C ALA A 516 -1.99 -21.53 14.39
N PRO A 517 -2.44 -21.88 15.61
CA PRO A 517 -2.41 -23.25 16.09
C PRO A 517 -3.15 -24.20 15.13
N ALA A 518 -2.75 -25.46 15.13
CA ALA A 518 -3.37 -26.45 14.26
C ALA A 518 -4.88 -26.55 14.52
N GLN A 519 -5.68 -26.67 13.45
CA GLN A 519 -7.13 -26.82 13.50
C GLN A 519 -7.92 -25.60 14.01
N THR A 520 -7.27 -24.46 14.26
CA THR A 520 -7.99 -23.21 14.62
C THR A 520 -8.54 -22.48 13.41
N ALA A 521 -9.50 -21.59 13.64
CA ALA A 521 -10.02 -20.68 12.61
C ALA A 521 -8.94 -19.67 12.16
N PRO A 522 -9.06 -19.06 10.95
CA PRO A 522 -8.22 -17.94 10.58
C PRO A 522 -8.30 -16.81 11.61
N LYS A 523 -7.20 -16.06 11.78
CA LYS A 523 -7.10 -14.93 12.73
C LYS A 523 -7.35 -15.35 14.18
N HIS A 524 -6.92 -16.53 14.56
CA HIS A 524 -7.22 -17.12 15.89
C HIS A 524 -6.94 -16.14 17.03
N LEU A 525 -5.73 -15.59 17.14
CA LEU A 525 -5.38 -14.67 18.23
C LEU A 525 -6.19 -13.37 18.21
N LEU A 526 -6.51 -12.83 17.04
CA LEU A 526 -7.37 -11.65 16.91
C LEU A 526 -8.79 -11.95 17.41
N ARG A 527 -9.34 -13.11 17.02
CA ARG A 527 -10.67 -13.55 17.46
C ARG A 527 -10.74 -13.68 18.97
N GLN A 528 -9.71 -14.25 19.60
CA GLN A 528 -9.62 -14.34 21.05
C GLN A 528 -9.48 -12.97 21.73
N ALA A 529 -8.65 -12.09 21.16
CA ALA A 529 -8.42 -10.75 21.71
C ALA A 529 -9.65 -9.83 21.63
N THR A 530 -10.64 -10.15 20.81
CA THR A 530 -11.82 -9.30 20.57
C THR A 530 -13.15 -10.01 20.84
N ALA A 531 -13.11 -11.21 21.44
CA ALA A 531 -14.28 -12.06 21.63
C ALA A 531 -15.41 -11.41 22.45
N ASP A 532 -15.06 -10.57 23.39
CA ASP A 532 -16.00 -9.84 24.26
C ASP A 532 -16.44 -8.46 23.72
N LEU A 533 -15.85 -8.01 22.61
CA LEU A 533 -16.15 -6.70 22.01
C LEU A 533 -17.20 -6.78 20.92
N LEU A 534 -17.40 -7.94 20.33
CA LEU A 534 -18.17 -8.12 19.11
C LEU A 534 -19.29 -9.15 19.29
N PRO A 535 -20.41 -8.99 18.58
CA PRO A 535 -21.45 -10.03 18.51
C PRO A 535 -20.88 -11.36 18.02
N CYS A 536 -21.37 -12.48 18.58
CA CYS A 536 -20.87 -13.82 18.24
C CYS A 536 -21.00 -14.18 16.75
N ASP A 537 -22.02 -13.66 16.07
CA ASP A 537 -22.26 -13.90 14.65
C ASP A 537 -21.17 -13.29 13.75
N VAL A 538 -20.53 -12.18 14.12
CA VAL A 538 -19.40 -11.59 13.38
C VAL A 538 -18.28 -12.62 13.15
N PHE A 539 -18.07 -13.51 14.13
CA PHE A 539 -17.03 -14.53 14.05
C PHE A 539 -17.39 -15.72 13.15
N SER A 540 -18.66 -15.90 12.83
CA SER A 540 -19.15 -17.00 11.99
C SER A 540 -19.44 -16.58 10.53
N ARG A 541 -19.49 -15.27 10.25
CA ARG A 541 -19.76 -14.76 8.90
C ARG A 541 -18.70 -15.23 7.91
N PRO A 542 -19.09 -15.71 6.73
CA PRO A 542 -18.14 -16.06 5.68
C PRO A 542 -17.42 -14.80 5.23
N LYS A 543 -16.12 -14.92 4.96
CA LYS A 543 -15.38 -13.82 4.34
C LYS A 543 -15.89 -13.66 2.91
N SER A 544 -16.59 -12.59 2.64
CA SER A 544 -16.97 -12.15 1.32
C SER A 544 -15.88 -11.20 0.81
N GLY A 545 -15.39 -11.42 -0.39
CA GLY A 545 -14.51 -10.48 -1.07
C GLY A 545 -15.38 -9.49 -1.84
N PHE A 546 -15.04 -8.23 -1.79
CA PHE A 546 -15.63 -7.25 -2.68
C PHE A 546 -15.42 -7.67 -4.14
N SER A 547 -16.49 -7.84 -4.89
CA SER A 547 -16.43 -8.20 -6.30
C SER A 547 -17.47 -7.43 -7.09
N LEU A 548 -17.02 -6.78 -8.15
CA LEU A 548 -17.86 -6.10 -9.14
C LEU A 548 -17.92 -6.93 -10.42
N PRO A 549 -18.98 -6.82 -11.21
CA PRO A 549 -19.16 -7.56 -12.45
C PRO A 549 -18.34 -6.97 -13.60
N PHE A 550 -17.01 -6.84 -13.40
CA PHE A 550 -16.10 -6.29 -14.40
C PHE A 550 -16.16 -7.00 -15.74
N ARG A 551 -16.45 -8.33 -15.74
CA ARG A 551 -16.58 -9.09 -16.97
C ARG A 551 -17.76 -8.57 -17.81
N GLU A 552 -18.89 -8.38 -17.17
CA GLU A 552 -20.12 -7.91 -17.78
C GLU A 552 -19.93 -6.49 -18.31
N TRP A 553 -19.34 -5.63 -17.52
CA TRP A 553 -19.05 -4.24 -17.91
C TRP A 553 -18.06 -4.13 -19.07
N MET A 554 -16.96 -4.87 -19.05
CA MET A 554 -15.97 -4.85 -20.14
C MET A 554 -16.48 -5.49 -21.44
N ASN A 555 -17.44 -6.41 -21.36
CA ASN A 555 -18.10 -6.99 -22.55
C ASN A 555 -19.35 -6.20 -23.00
N GLY A 556 -19.83 -5.27 -22.20
CA GLY A 556 -21.01 -4.45 -22.42
C GLY A 556 -20.70 -2.95 -22.42
N PRO A 557 -21.14 -2.19 -21.41
CA PRO A 557 -21.12 -0.72 -21.44
C PRO A 557 -19.73 -0.09 -21.54
N LEU A 558 -18.68 -0.78 -21.10
CA LEU A 558 -17.29 -0.27 -21.15
C LEU A 558 -16.50 -0.78 -22.34
N ARG A 559 -17.09 -1.54 -23.25
CA ARG A 559 -16.37 -2.25 -24.32
C ARG A 559 -15.54 -1.32 -25.18
N ASP A 560 -16.12 -0.27 -25.70
CA ASP A 560 -15.45 0.65 -26.66
C ASP A 560 -14.24 1.33 -26.00
N GLN A 561 -14.38 1.73 -24.74
CA GLN A 561 -13.28 2.32 -23.99
C GLN A 561 -12.17 1.29 -23.67
N CYS A 562 -12.56 0.06 -23.34
CA CYS A 562 -11.59 -1.01 -23.13
C CYS A 562 -10.80 -1.28 -24.41
N GLU A 563 -11.46 -1.33 -25.55
CA GLU A 563 -10.84 -1.51 -26.86
C GLU A 563 -9.89 -0.37 -27.19
N ALA A 564 -10.28 0.89 -27.00
CA ALA A 564 -9.41 2.05 -27.18
C ALA A 564 -8.15 2.01 -26.27
N SER A 565 -8.32 1.58 -25.01
CA SER A 565 -7.19 1.42 -24.09
C SER A 565 -6.25 0.29 -24.53
N VAL A 566 -6.80 -0.83 -25.01
CA VAL A 566 -6.01 -1.97 -25.50
C VAL A 566 -5.30 -1.63 -26.81
N GLU A 567 -5.90 -0.84 -27.70
CA GLU A 567 -5.25 -0.32 -28.91
C GLU A 567 -4.06 0.58 -28.56
N THR A 568 -4.23 1.51 -27.61
CA THR A 568 -3.13 2.35 -27.11
C THR A 568 -1.97 1.49 -26.57
N LEU A 569 -2.30 0.44 -25.81
CA LEU A 569 -1.29 -0.50 -25.32
C LEU A 569 -0.58 -1.21 -26.48
N GLY A 570 -1.30 -1.62 -27.53
CA GLY A 570 -0.74 -2.23 -28.74
C GLY A 570 0.18 -1.31 -29.52
N CYS A 571 0.01 0.01 -29.45
CA CYS A 571 0.90 1.01 -30.05
C CYS A 571 2.17 1.27 -29.23
N CYS A 572 2.23 0.83 -27.98
CA CYS A 572 3.39 1.04 -27.12
C CYS A 572 4.57 0.13 -27.53
N PRO A 573 5.77 0.69 -27.79
CA PRO A 573 6.93 -0.08 -28.27
C PRO A 573 7.42 -1.19 -27.32
N LEU A 574 6.97 -1.20 -26.08
CA LEU A 574 7.32 -2.23 -25.12
C LEU A 574 6.64 -3.58 -25.38
N PHE A 575 5.59 -3.62 -26.19
CA PHE A 575 4.75 -4.78 -26.39
C PHE A 575 4.76 -5.31 -27.82
N ASP A 576 4.56 -6.60 -27.94
CA ASP A 576 4.14 -7.21 -29.19
C ASP A 576 2.66 -6.88 -29.45
N ALA A 577 2.39 -6.00 -30.39
CA ALA A 577 1.04 -5.52 -30.71
C ALA A 577 0.07 -6.66 -31.08
N GLN A 578 0.57 -7.67 -31.82
CA GLN A 578 -0.23 -8.82 -32.21
C GLN A 578 -0.59 -9.68 -31.00
N ALA A 579 0.34 -9.84 -30.06
CA ALA A 579 0.09 -10.58 -28.82
C ALA A 579 -0.93 -9.87 -27.93
N VAL A 580 -0.87 -8.54 -27.81
CA VAL A 580 -1.86 -7.74 -27.06
C VAL A 580 -3.26 -7.95 -27.64
N ARG A 581 -3.41 -7.78 -28.96
CA ARG A 581 -4.71 -7.95 -29.64
C ARG A 581 -5.26 -9.36 -29.49
N LYS A 582 -4.43 -10.38 -29.70
CA LYS A 582 -4.84 -11.78 -29.57
C LYS A 582 -5.27 -12.15 -28.15
N LEU A 583 -4.60 -11.62 -27.12
CA LEU A 583 -5.01 -11.86 -25.72
C LEU A 583 -6.34 -11.18 -25.39
N TRP A 584 -6.63 -10.02 -25.99
CA TRP A 584 -7.91 -9.36 -25.84
C TRP A 584 -9.03 -10.13 -26.54
N GLU A 585 -8.81 -10.61 -27.79
CA GLU A 585 -9.75 -11.47 -28.52
C GLU A 585 -10.02 -12.80 -27.78
N GLU A 586 -8.99 -13.44 -27.22
CA GLU A 586 -9.12 -14.63 -26.38
C GLU A 586 -10.02 -14.37 -25.15
N TYR A 587 -9.94 -13.16 -24.57
CA TYR A 587 -10.83 -12.78 -23.46
C TYR A 587 -12.28 -12.58 -23.90
N LEU A 588 -12.52 -11.90 -24.99
CA LEU A 588 -13.86 -11.60 -25.52
C LEU A 588 -14.61 -12.88 -26.00
N SER A 589 -13.91 -13.99 -26.22
CA SER A 589 -14.53 -15.25 -26.64
C SER A 589 -15.60 -15.70 -25.64
N PRO A 590 -16.80 -16.13 -26.11
CA PRO A 590 -17.88 -16.61 -25.23
C PRO A 590 -17.48 -17.79 -24.34
N THR A 591 -16.50 -18.59 -24.77
CA THR A 591 -15.99 -19.75 -24.03
C THR A 591 -14.80 -19.40 -23.12
N SER A 592 -14.44 -18.11 -23.02
CA SER A 592 -13.28 -17.66 -22.26
C SER A 592 -13.44 -17.89 -20.76
N SER A 593 -12.50 -18.61 -20.17
CA SER A 593 -12.37 -18.79 -18.72
C SER A 593 -11.32 -17.85 -18.08
N ILE A 594 -10.87 -16.85 -18.84
CA ILE A 594 -9.88 -15.86 -18.35
C ILE A 594 -10.55 -14.99 -17.28
N HIS A 595 -9.90 -14.88 -16.12
CA HIS A 595 -10.40 -14.03 -15.03
C HIS A 595 -10.32 -12.56 -15.45
N TRP A 596 -11.35 -11.78 -15.10
CA TRP A 596 -11.51 -10.37 -15.47
C TRP A 596 -10.30 -9.47 -15.10
N SER A 597 -9.59 -9.77 -14.03
CA SER A 597 -8.43 -8.99 -13.59
C SER A 597 -7.29 -8.95 -14.60
N ARG A 598 -7.20 -9.97 -15.48
CA ARG A 598 -6.15 -10.03 -16.51
C ARG A 598 -6.35 -9.02 -17.62
N PRO A 599 -7.50 -8.99 -18.33
CA PRO A 599 -7.76 -7.95 -19.32
C PRO A 599 -7.91 -6.57 -18.68
N LEU A 600 -8.41 -6.45 -17.45
CA LEU A 600 -8.47 -5.18 -16.74
C LEU A 600 -7.07 -4.57 -16.59
N SER A 601 -6.02 -5.37 -16.38
CA SER A 601 -4.65 -4.84 -16.30
C SER A 601 -4.19 -4.17 -17.62
N PHE A 602 -4.69 -4.63 -18.77
CA PHE A 602 -4.41 -3.98 -20.07
C PHE A 602 -5.19 -2.68 -20.20
N VAL A 603 -6.46 -2.68 -19.82
CA VAL A 603 -7.32 -1.48 -19.86
C VAL A 603 -6.75 -0.38 -18.97
N VAL A 604 -6.41 -0.71 -17.72
CA VAL A 604 -5.82 0.24 -16.76
C VAL A 604 -4.49 0.81 -17.27
N LEU A 605 -3.61 -0.04 -17.80
CA LEU A 605 -2.33 0.44 -18.32
C LEU A 605 -2.51 1.30 -19.57
N GLY A 606 -3.37 0.89 -20.51
CA GLY A 606 -3.66 1.65 -21.71
C GLY A 606 -4.26 3.02 -21.39
N SER A 607 -5.24 3.08 -20.51
CA SER A 607 -5.84 4.33 -20.02
C SER A 607 -4.81 5.24 -19.33
N TYR A 608 -3.90 4.64 -18.52
CA TYR A 608 -2.80 5.37 -17.90
C TYR A 608 -1.86 5.99 -18.94
N LEU A 609 -1.49 5.24 -20.00
CA LEU A 609 -0.63 5.72 -21.07
C LEU A 609 -1.28 6.85 -21.88
N GLN A 610 -2.58 6.75 -22.19
CA GLN A 610 -3.33 7.83 -22.85
C GLN A 610 -3.22 9.14 -22.09
N ARG A 611 -3.43 9.08 -20.77
CA ARG A 611 -3.37 10.27 -19.92
C ARG A 611 -1.97 10.90 -19.84
N VAL A 612 -0.94 10.07 -19.70
CA VAL A 612 0.45 10.58 -19.61
C VAL A 612 0.92 11.14 -20.93
N SER A 613 0.50 10.57 -22.07
CA SER A 613 0.82 11.08 -23.41
C SER A 613 0.06 12.38 -23.72
N GLY A 614 -1.23 12.46 -23.38
CA GLY A 614 -2.05 13.67 -23.60
C GLY A 614 -1.72 14.84 -22.66
N ALA A 615 -0.99 14.60 -21.58
CA ALA A 615 -0.46 15.67 -20.72
C ALA A 615 0.90 16.24 -21.21
N ALA A 616 1.49 15.60 -22.22
CA ALA A 616 2.74 16.02 -22.84
C ALA A 616 2.54 16.90 -24.10
N GLU A 617 1.30 17.00 -24.63
CA GLU A 617 0.86 17.96 -25.64
C GLU A 617 0.26 19.22 -24.97
#